data_aedc3583066ffdaac340b8878f34189c
#
_entry.id   aedc3583066ffdaac340b8878f34189c
#
_cell.length_a   1.000
_cell.length_b   1.000
_cell.length_c   1.000
_cell.angle_alpha   90.00
_cell.angle_beta   90.00
_cell.angle_gamma   90.00
#
_symmetry.space_group_name_H-M   'P 1'
#
loop_
_entity.id
_entity.type
_entity.pdbx_description
1 polymer ?
#
loop_
_entity_poly.entity_id
_entity_poly.type
_entity_poly.pdbx_seq_one_letter_code
_entity_poly.pdbx_strand_id
1 'polypeptide(L)'
;MHAAIVTALDAPPVYAEHPEPVAGHENEVVVEVLAAGLHHLTRAKANGSHYSTTGALPLVPGVDAVVRDPRGDLRYVVMDDTSLGTFADRTAIDLRRSVVLPDGVDPVRIAAAMNPGIASWVALRRRTDFRPGGSVLILGATGSAGRMAIQIAKRFGAARVIAAGRDTHRLEALKDLGADETITFDETRVAADVDVVLDFVWGEPSAHAMMPMLTARADRGAPLTWIQIGSVAGPLAPVPSAALRAARLQIIGSGIGSVPARDFIAELPELATAVAQGAIDVRARAVPLARISEAWTHKTDERLVFVP
;
A
#
# COMPACT_ATOMS: atom_id res chain seq x y z
N MET A 1 -10.07 -0.34 27.70
CA MET A 1 -9.92 0.52 26.51
C MET A 1 -11.07 0.30 25.54
N HIS A 2 -11.21 1.15 24.52
CA HIS A 2 -12.15 0.90 23.42
C HIS A 2 -11.40 0.41 22.18
N ALA A 3 -12.11 -0.37 21.37
CA ALA A 3 -11.58 -0.90 20.11
C ALA A 3 -12.70 -1.13 19.08
N ALA A 4 -12.34 -1.22 17.83
CA ALA A 4 -13.18 -1.77 16.78
C ALA A 4 -13.11 -3.29 16.83
N ILE A 5 -14.23 -3.97 16.99
CA ILE A 5 -14.27 -5.42 17.15
C ILE A 5 -15.01 -6.05 15.98
N VAL A 6 -14.37 -6.97 15.27
CA VAL A 6 -14.98 -7.84 14.26
C VAL A 6 -15.45 -9.11 14.96
N THR A 7 -16.74 -9.37 14.93
CA THR A 7 -17.36 -10.57 15.49
C THR A 7 -17.90 -11.52 14.42
N ALA A 8 -18.02 -11.05 13.18
CA ALA A 8 -18.43 -11.82 12.02
C ALA A 8 -17.69 -11.31 10.76
N LEU A 9 -17.26 -12.22 9.88
CA LEU A 9 -16.44 -11.87 8.69
C LEU A 9 -17.21 -11.07 7.64
N ASP A 10 -18.51 -11.14 7.64
CA ASP A 10 -19.42 -10.48 6.69
C ASP A 10 -20.02 -9.16 7.23
N ALA A 11 -19.60 -8.75 8.43
CA ALA A 11 -20.12 -7.54 9.09
C ALA A 11 -19.00 -6.49 9.31
N PRO A 12 -19.33 -5.19 9.31
CA PRO A 12 -18.40 -4.16 9.71
C PRO A 12 -18.02 -4.28 11.19
N PRO A 13 -16.83 -3.80 11.60
CA PRO A 13 -16.44 -3.76 13.01
C PRO A 13 -17.40 -2.89 13.84
N VAL A 14 -17.55 -3.24 15.11
CA VAL A 14 -18.33 -2.49 16.10
C VAL A 14 -17.39 -1.85 17.10
N TYR A 15 -17.57 -0.56 17.39
CA TYR A 15 -16.83 0.12 18.45
C TYR A 15 -17.37 -0.29 19.81
N ALA A 16 -16.54 -0.87 20.66
CA ALA A 16 -16.93 -1.39 21.96
C ALA A 16 -15.77 -1.43 22.97
N GLU A 17 -16.10 -1.66 24.24
CA GLU A 17 -15.11 -1.93 25.27
C GLU A 17 -14.33 -3.23 24.96
N HIS A 18 -13.03 -3.21 25.21
CA HIS A 18 -12.11 -4.31 25.04
C HIS A 18 -11.12 -4.35 26.22
N PRO A 19 -10.66 -5.52 26.66
CA PRO A 19 -9.60 -5.61 27.66
C PRO A 19 -8.37 -4.82 27.27
N GLU A 20 -7.64 -4.30 28.27
CA GLU A 20 -6.34 -3.66 28.04
C GLU A 20 -5.35 -4.64 27.43
N PRO A 21 -4.50 -4.22 26.47
CA PRO A 21 -3.47 -5.05 25.90
C PRO A 21 -2.39 -5.37 26.94
N VAL A 22 -1.80 -6.54 26.80
CA VAL A 22 -0.67 -6.97 27.65
C VAL A 22 0.49 -7.33 26.72
N ALA A 23 1.70 -6.85 27.05
CA ALA A 23 2.90 -7.26 26.33
C ALA A 23 3.18 -8.76 26.60
N GLY A 24 3.31 -9.53 25.53
CA GLY A 24 3.48 -11.00 25.60
C GLY A 24 4.94 -11.45 25.70
N HIS A 25 5.91 -10.59 25.38
CA HIS A 25 7.34 -10.89 25.44
C HIS A 25 8.20 -9.62 25.60
N GLU A 26 9.50 -9.80 25.87
CA GLU A 26 10.45 -8.75 26.23
C GLU A 26 10.58 -7.59 25.22
N ASN A 27 10.33 -7.85 23.93
CA ASN A 27 10.42 -6.83 22.89
C ASN A 27 9.07 -6.15 22.60
N GLU A 28 8.01 -6.57 23.28
CA GLU A 28 6.69 -5.94 23.16
C GLU A 28 6.50 -4.85 24.22
N VAL A 29 5.85 -3.81 23.79
CA VAL A 29 5.39 -2.72 24.65
C VAL A 29 3.94 -2.35 24.33
N VAL A 30 3.19 -1.98 25.35
CA VAL A 30 1.87 -1.38 25.17
C VAL A 30 2.06 0.09 24.80
N VAL A 31 1.36 0.51 23.75
CA VAL A 31 1.44 1.85 23.18
C VAL A 31 0.06 2.48 23.03
N GLU A 32 0.01 3.80 23.04
CA GLU A 32 -1.15 4.60 22.66
C GLU A 32 -1.25 4.69 21.13
N VAL A 33 -2.38 4.39 20.54
CA VAL A 33 -2.63 4.59 19.11
C VAL A 33 -3.05 6.03 18.88
N LEU A 34 -2.41 6.73 17.96
CA LEU A 34 -2.75 8.10 17.59
C LEU A 34 -3.50 8.19 16.27
N ALA A 35 -3.14 7.35 15.31
CA ALA A 35 -3.75 7.33 13.99
C ALA A 35 -3.52 5.97 13.31
N ALA A 36 -4.54 5.37 12.74
CA ALA A 36 -4.47 4.08 12.05
C ALA A 36 -5.20 4.13 10.71
N GLY A 37 -4.50 3.79 9.62
CA GLY A 37 -5.03 3.90 8.26
C GLY A 37 -5.97 2.75 7.89
N LEU A 38 -7.06 3.06 7.17
CA LEU A 38 -7.95 2.04 6.62
C LEU A 38 -7.48 1.63 5.21
N HIS A 39 -6.94 0.44 5.10
CA HIS A 39 -6.40 -0.12 3.87
C HIS A 39 -7.25 -1.27 3.32
N HIS A 40 -7.06 -1.61 2.03
CA HIS A 40 -7.61 -2.84 1.46
C HIS A 40 -7.14 -4.08 2.22
N LEU A 41 -5.88 -4.12 2.63
CA LEU A 41 -5.30 -5.19 3.44
C LEU A 41 -6.05 -5.35 4.77
N THR A 42 -6.33 -4.24 5.48
CA THR A 42 -7.07 -4.26 6.75
C THR A 42 -8.47 -4.85 6.56
N ARG A 43 -9.19 -4.42 5.50
CA ARG A 43 -10.50 -4.96 5.17
C ARG A 43 -10.44 -6.44 4.79
N ALA A 44 -9.45 -6.84 3.98
CA ALA A 44 -9.28 -8.22 3.56
C ALA A 44 -8.93 -9.15 4.73
N LYS A 45 -8.15 -8.68 5.70
CA LYS A 45 -7.89 -9.43 6.95
C LYS A 45 -9.16 -9.53 7.81
N ALA A 46 -9.89 -8.44 7.97
CA ALA A 46 -11.09 -8.41 8.78
C ALA A 46 -12.23 -9.29 8.24
N ASN A 47 -12.35 -9.42 6.92
CA ASN A 47 -13.37 -10.26 6.29
C ASN A 47 -12.87 -11.67 5.90
N GLY A 48 -11.67 -12.05 6.30
CA GLY A 48 -11.11 -13.39 6.05
C GLY A 48 -10.65 -13.66 4.62
N SER A 49 -10.68 -12.70 3.71
CA SER A 49 -10.31 -12.91 2.30
C SER A 49 -8.81 -12.82 2.02
N HIS A 50 -8.01 -12.34 2.98
CA HIS A 50 -6.56 -12.26 2.80
C HIS A 50 -5.90 -13.62 3.06
N TYR A 51 -4.93 -14.00 2.24
CA TYR A 51 -4.27 -15.31 2.28
C TYR A 51 -3.55 -15.62 3.62
N SER A 52 -3.20 -14.60 4.41
CA SER A 52 -2.57 -14.78 5.73
C SER A 52 -3.57 -14.81 6.89
N THR A 53 -4.88 -14.69 6.63
CA THR A 53 -5.89 -14.63 7.69
C THR A 53 -6.13 -16.00 8.29
N THR A 54 -6.10 -16.09 9.64
CA THR A 54 -6.43 -17.31 10.38
C THR A 54 -7.94 -17.52 10.54
N GLY A 55 -8.75 -16.48 10.33
CA GLY A 55 -10.21 -16.50 10.53
C GLY A 55 -10.65 -16.51 12.00
N ALA A 56 -9.72 -16.35 12.94
CA ALA A 56 -10.05 -16.31 14.37
C ALA A 56 -10.86 -15.05 14.71
N LEU A 57 -11.97 -15.24 15.44
CA LEU A 57 -12.86 -14.19 15.93
C LEU A 57 -13.06 -14.35 17.46
N PRO A 58 -13.33 -13.25 18.19
CA PRO A 58 -13.32 -11.87 17.74
C PRO A 58 -11.90 -11.37 17.45
N LEU A 59 -11.77 -10.37 16.54
CA LEU A 59 -10.51 -9.72 16.28
C LEU A 59 -10.66 -8.19 16.24
N VAL A 60 -9.61 -7.48 16.63
CA VAL A 60 -9.45 -6.03 16.42
C VAL A 60 -8.64 -5.83 15.14
N PRO A 61 -9.20 -5.21 14.08
CA PRO A 61 -8.46 -5.01 12.84
C PRO A 61 -7.43 -3.89 12.98
N GLY A 62 -6.63 -3.72 11.93
CA GLY A 62 -5.57 -2.71 11.86
C GLY A 62 -4.20 -3.36 11.69
N VAL A 63 -3.50 -2.98 10.63
CA VAL A 63 -2.22 -3.61 10.22
C VAL A 63 -1.02 -2.71 10.48
N ASP A 64 -1.28 -1.43 10.73
CA ASP A 64 -0.26 -0.42 10.98
C ASP A 64 -0.86 0.79 11.68
N ALA A 65 -0.03 1.61 12.30
CA ALA A 65 -0.44 2.84 12.93
C ALA A 65 0.74 3.78 13.22
N VAL A 66 0.40 5.03 13.49
CA VAL A 66 1.25 5.93 14.27
C VAL A 66 0.85 5.80 15.73
N VAL A 67 1.82 5.55 16.57
CA VAL A 67 1.64 5.29 18.00
C VAL A 67 2.58 6.16 18.84
N ARG A 68 2.25 6.33 20.12
CA ARG A 68 3.15 6.90 21.14
C ARG A 68 3.61 5.79 22.07
N ASP A 69 4.92 5.62 22.16
CA ASP A 69 5.50 4.63 23.05
C ASP A 69 5.58 5.15 24.51
N PRO A 70 5.87 4.28 25.51
CA PRO A 70 5.97 4.70 26.91
C PRO A 70 7.06 5.74 27.22
N ARG A 71 7.99 5.99 26.29
CA ARG A 71 9.01 7.03 26.41
C ARG A 71 8.55 8.37 25.86
N GLY A 72 7.38 8.40 25.18
CA GLY A 72 6.83 9.57 24.52
C GLY A 72 7.20 9.69 23.04
N ASP A 73 8.02 8.78 22.51
CA ASP A 73 8.42 8.80 21.10
C ASP A 73 7.25 8.45 20.19
N LEU A 74 7.11 9.19 19.10
CA LEU A 74 6.20 8.82 18.02
C LEU A 74 6.84 7.74 17.16
N ARG A 75 6.07 6.68 16.88
CA ARG A 75 6.53 5.56 16.04
C ARG A 75 5.51 5.23 14.97
N TYR A 76 5.99 4.79 13.84
CA TYR A 76 5.19 4.04 12.89
C TYR A 76 5.44 2.55 13.10
N VAL A 77 4.38 1.77 13.27
CA VAL A 77 4.43 0.33 13.51
C VAL A 77 3.77 -0.45 12.37
N VAL A 78 4.33 -1.60 12.03
CA VAL A 78 3.72 -2.60 11.13
C VAL A 78 3.44 -3.85 11.95
N MET A 79 2.15 -4.18 12.09
CA MET A 79 1.72 -5.31 12.90
C MET A 79 2.04 -6.65 12.23
N ASP A 80 2.29 -7.65 13.06
CA ASP A 80 2.23 -9.05 12.65
C ASP A 80 0.78 -9.53 12.47
N ASP A 81 0.60 -10.80 12.13
CA ASP A 81 -0.69 -11.45 12.20
C ASP A 81 -1.06 -11.66 13.69
N THR A 82 -1.97 -10.81 14.15
CA THR A 82 -2.46 -10.78 15.53
C THR A 82 -3.97 -10.58 15.54
N SER A 83 -4.63 -11.08 16.57
CA SER A 83 -6.03 -10.79 16.84
C SER A 83 -6.27 -9.39 17.44
N LEU A 84 -5.20 -8.71 17.89
CA LEU A 84 -5.25 -7.35 18.42
C LEU A 84 -4.47 -6.40 17.51
N GLY A 85 -5.16 -5.80 16.55
CA GLY A 85 -4.59 -4.81 15.63
C GLY A 85 -4.60 -3.39 16.18
N THR A 86 -4.53 -2.42 15.29
CA THR A 86 -4.32 -1.00 15.62
C THR A 86 -5.59 -0.17 15.68
N PHE A 87 -6.78 -0.73 15.42
CA PHE A 87 -8.04 0.03 15.53
C PHE A 87 -8.58 -0.03 16.96
N ALA A 88 -7.81 0.53 17.89
CA ALA A 88 -8.06 0.55 19.32
C ALA A 88 -7.41 1.80 19.95
N ASP A 89 -7.79 2.16 21.17
CA ASP A 89 -7.10 3.21 21.92
C ASP A 89 -5.63 2.86 22.18
N ARG A 90 -5.37 1.58 22.44
CA ARG A 90 -4.05 1.01 22.73
C ARG A 90 -3.85 -0.34 22.06
N THR A 91 -2.60 -0.69 21.79
CA THR A 91 -2.22 -2.02 21.30
C THR A 91 -0.85 -2.43 21.84
N ALA A 92 -0.50 -3.71 21.77
CA ALA A 92 0.86 -4.19 22.03
C ALA A 92 1.63 -4.29 20.70
N ILE A 93 2.83 -3.75 20.65
CA ILE A 93 3.67 -3.75 19.46
C ILE A 93 5.05 -4.35 19.75
N ASP A 94 5.61 -5.07 18.79
CA ASP A 94 7.03 -5.42 18.80
C ASP A 94 7.85 -4.21 18.31
N LEU A 95 8.73 -3.67 19.16
CA LEU A 95 9.58 -2.52 18.84
C LEU A 95 10.46 -2.74 17.61
N ARG A 96 10.84 -3.99 17.31
CA ARG A 96 11.65 -4.35 16.13
C ARG A 96 10.90 -4.16 14.81
N ARG A 97 9.56 -4.05 14.86
CA ARG A 97 8.67 -3.82 13.73
C ARG A 97 8.17 -2.38 13.66
N SER A 98 8.86 -1.49 14.33
CA SER A 98 8.53 -0.07 14.35
C SER A 98 9.75 0.80 14.09
N VAL A 99 9.50 2.02 13.67
CA VAL A 99 10.53 3.05 13.47
C VAL A 99 10.11 4.32 14.19
N VAL A 100 11.08 5.00 14.79
CA VAL A 100 10.85 6.34 15.38
C VAL A 100 10.62 7.31 14.24
N LEU A 101 9.61 8.15 14.39
CA LEU A 101 9.25 9.18 13.42
C LEU A 101 9.99 10.50 13.73
N PRO A 102 10.21 11.34 12.72
CA PRO A 102 10.72 12.69 12.95
C PRO A 102 9.80 13.52 13.87
N ASP A 103 10.36 14.49 14.56
CA ASP A 103 9.60 15.41 15.40
C ASP A 103 8.61 16.24 14.57
N GLY A 104 7.45 16.55 15.17
CA GLY A 104 6.46 17.44 14.57
C GLY A 104 5.68 16.87 13.38
N VAL A 105 5.74 15.57 13.14
CA VAL A 105 4.97 14.93 12.07
C VAL A 105 3.47 14.94 12.40
N ASP A 106 2.64 15.05 11.36
CA ASP A 106 1.20 14.83 11.46
C ASP A 106 0.91 13.31 11.45
N PRO A 107 0.40 12.72 12.57
CA PRO A 107 0.11 11.30 12.66
C PRO A 107 -0.88 10.82 11.61
N VAL A 108 -1.89 11.63 11.27
CA VAL A 108 -2.90 11.27 10.28
C VAL A 108 -2.28 11.16 8.89
N ARG A 109 -1.44 12.11 8.51
CA ARG A 109 -0.75 12.09 7.23
C ARG A 109 0.20 10.90 7.12
N ILE A 110 0.96 10.60 8.16
CA ILE A 110 1.87 9.43 8.18
C ILE A 110 1.06 8.14 8.07
N ALA A 111 0.03 7.93 8.90
CA ALA A 111 -0.80 6.73 8.87
C ALA A 111 -1.51 6.52 7.52
N ALA A 112 -1.89 7.61 6.85
CA ALA A 112 -2.49 7.56 5.52
C ALA A 112 -1.51 7.12 4.42
N ALA A 113 -0.23 7.53 4.55
CA ALA A 113 0.76 7.43 3.47
C ALA A 113 1.62 6.17 3.55
N MET A 114 2.01 5.73 4.74
CA MET A 114 3.08 4.74 4.90
C MET A 114 2.76 3.41 4.24
N ASN A 115 1.59 2.83 4.50
CA ASN A 115 1.24 1.52 3.93
C ASN A 115 1.09 1.55 2.39
N PRO A 116 0.32 2.47 1.78
CA PRO A 116 0.25 2.51 0.32
C PRO A 116 1.56 2.95 -0.33
N GLY A 117 2.36 3.78 0.34
CA GLY A 117 3.65 4.26 -0.19
C GLY A 117 4.72 3.19 -0.18
N ILE A 118 4.84 2.43 0.91
CA ILE A 118 5.87 1.39 1.02
C ILE A 118 5.74 0.32 -0.06
N ALA A 119 4.54 0.08 -0.59
CA ALA A 119 4.29 -0.90 -1.64
C ALA A 119 5.11 -0.62 -2.90
N SER A 120 5.05 0.61 -3.43
CA SER A 120 5.86 1.02 -4.60
C SER A 120 7.30 1.33 -4.23
N TRP A 121 7.57 1.85 -3.03
CA TRP A 121 8.92 2.11 -2.54
C TRP A 121 9.77 0.84 -2.52
N VAL A 122 9.27 -0.21 -1.86
CA VAL A 122 9.95 -1.52 -1.80
C VAL A 122 9.99 -2.18 -3.18
N ALA A 123 8.93 -2.08 -3.98
CA ALA A 123 8.91 -2.63 -5.33
C ALA A 123 10.06 -2.09 -6.17
N LEU A 124 10.29 -0.78 -6.18
CA LEU A 124 11.34 -0.16 -6.97
C LEU A 124 12.74 -0.34 -6.37
N ARG A 125 12.88 -0.38 -5.03
CA ARG A 125 14.19 -0.45 -4.37
C ARG A 125 14.69 -1.87 -4.09
N ARG A 126 13.78 -2.84 -3.92
CA ARG A 126 14.12 -4.19 -3.45
C ARG A 126 13.70 -5.31 -4.39
N ARG A 127 12.78 -5.01 -5.34
CA ARG A 127 12.28 -6.04 -6.25
C ARG A 127 12.78 -5.89 -7.68
N THR A 128 13.44 -4.79 -7.99
CA THR A 128 14.07 -4.52 -9.29
C THR A 128 15.34 -3.69 -9.12
N ASP A 129 16.22 -3.71 -10.11
CA ASP A 129 17.37 -2.82 -10.20
C ASP A 129 16.96 -1.50 -10.89
N PHE A 130 15.93 -0.85 -10.32
CA PHE A 130 15.47 0.42 -10.87
C PHE A 130 16.51 1.52 -10.66
N ARG A 131 16.83 2.26 -11.72
CA ARG A 131 17.85 3.31 -11.70
C ARG A 131 17.26 4.65 -12.15
N PRO A 132 17.84 5.78 -11.69
CA PRO A 132 17.52 7.08 -12.24
C PRO A 132 17.66 7.09 -13.78
N GLY A 133 16.71 7.75 -14.45
CA GLY A 133 16.58 7.75 -15.91
C GLY A 133 15.65 6.65 -16.45
N GLY A 134 15.27 5.68 -15.64
CA GLY A 134 14.34 4.62 -16.04
C GLY A 134 12.90 5.10 -16.24
N SER A 135 12.09 4.21 -16.79
CA SER A 135 10.68 4.47 -17.13
C SER A 135 9.72 3.50 -16.44
N VAL A 136 8.58 4.00 -15.98
CA VAL A 136 7.63 3.23 -15.18
C VAL A 136 6.21 3.38 -15.73
N LEU A 137 5.52 2.24 -15.94
CA LEU A 137 4.07 2.19 -16.11
C LEU A 137 3.42 1.84 -14.77
N ILE A 138 2.37 2.57 -14.39
CA ILE A 138 1.62 2.31 -13.17
C ILE A 138 0.18 1.95 -13.53
N LEU A 139 -0.19 0.68 -13.37
CA LEU A 139 -1.55 0.19 -13.56
C LEU A 139 -2.37 0.40 -12.27
N GLY A 140 -3.51 1.07 -12.38
CA GLY A 140 -4.34 1.46 -11.25
C GLY A 140 -3.90 2.77 -10.59
N ALA A 141 -3.32 3.66 -11.39
CA ALA A 141 -2.71 4.92 -10.97
C ALA A 141 -3.67 5.88 -10.25
N THR A 142 -4.98 5.80 -10.50
CA THR A 142 -6.00 6.66 -9.87
C THR A 142 -6.32 6.30 -8.42
N GLY A 143 -5.90 5.12 -7.95
CA GLY A 143 -6.02 4.70 -6.55
C GLY A 143 -4.98 5.36 -5.64
N SER A 144 -5.19 5.33 -4.32
CA SER A 144 -4.25 5.95 -3.36
C SER A 144 -2.82 5.44 -3.50
N ALA A 145 -2.61 4.12 -3.62
CA ALA A 145 -1.28 3.54 -3.81
C ALA A 145 -0.65 3.94 -5.16
N GLY A 146 -1.46 3.96 -6.24
CA GLY A 146 -1.00 4.37 -7.56
C GLY A 146 -0.59 5.84 -7.64
N ARG A 147 -1.35 6.74 -6.99
CA ARG A 147 -1.01 8.17 -6.87
C ARG A 147 0.33 8.37 -6.14
N MET A 148 0.59 7.59 -5.10
CA MET A 148 1.87 7.63 -4.40
C MET A 148 2.99 7.00 -5.23
N ALA A 149 2.70 5.95 -5.99
CA ALA A 149 3.67 5.32 -6.88
C ALA A 149 4.23 6.28 -7.93
N ILE A 150 3.41 7.20 -8.46
CA ILE A 150 3.86 8.25 -9.39
C ILE A 150 4.93 9.11 -8.71
N GLN A 151 4.63 9.65 -7.54
CA GLN A 151 5.52 10.54 -6.80
C GLN A 151 6.81 9.83 -6.36
N ILE A 152 6.70 8.56 -5.94
CA ILE A 152 7.84 7.73 -5.54
C ILE A 152 8.72 7.41 -6.75
N ALA A 153 8.14 7.06 -7.90
CA ALA A 153 8.91 6.83 -9.13
C ALA A 153 9.70 8.09 -9.54
N LYS A 154 9.07 9.26 -9.49
CA LYS A 154 9.75 10.55 -9.76
C LYS A 154 10.85 10.83 -8.74
N ARG A 155 10.60 10.58 -7.45
CA ARG A 155 11.61 10.73 -6.39
C ARG A 155 12.82 9.82 -6.62
N PHE A 156 12.62 8.63 -7.17
CA PHE A 156 13.70 7.70 -7.52
C PHE A 156 14.34 8.00 -8.88
N GLY A 157 13.98 9.14 -9.49
CA GLY A 157 14.61 9.64 -10.71
C GLY A 157 14.06 9.02 -11.99
N ALA A 158 12.79 8.52 -11.99
CA ALA A 158 12.16 8.09 -13.24
C ALA A 158 12.11 9.24 -14.25
N ALA A 159 12.69 9.03 -15.42
CA ALA A 159 12.64 10.00 -16.52
C ALA A 159 11.23 10.03 -17.13
N ARG A 160 10.53 8.90 -17.13
CA ARG A 160 9.17 8.78 -17.70
C ARG A 160 8.28 7.96 -16.78
N VAL A 161 7.15 8.55 -16.38
CA VAL A 161 6.10 7.90 -15.58
C VAL A 161 4.79 7.94 -16.36
N ILE A 162 4.27 6.77 -16.71
CA ILE A 162 2.98 6.61 -17.41
C ILE A 162 1.95 6.11 -16.40
N ALA A 163 0.86 6.85 -16.24
CA ALA A 163 -0.22 6.51 -15.33
C ALA A 163 -1.41 5.92 -16.08
N ALA A 164 -1.76 4.65 -15.78
CA ALA A 164 -2.87 3.96 -16.42
C ALA A 164 -4.07 3.77 -15.48
N GLY A 165 -5.28 4.01 -16.01
CA GLY A 165 -6.52 3.88 -15.28
C GLY A 165 -7.74 3.78 -16.18
N ARG A 166 -8.96 3.76 -15.59
CA ARG A 166 -10.22 3.64 -16.33
C ARG A 166 -10.95 4.97 -16.51
N ASP A 167 -10.74 5.89 -15.58
CA ASP A 167 -11.45 7.16 -15.50
C ASP A 167 -10.53 8.27 -16.01
N THR A 168 -10.81 8.77 -17.21
CA THR A 168 -9.99 9.76 -17.89
C THR A 168 -9.96 11.11 -17.15
N HIS A 169 -11.05 11.49 -16.49
CA HIS A 169 -11.09 12.72 -15.69
C HIS A 169 -10.15 12.60 -14.46
N ARG A 170 -10.14 11.45 -13.79
CA ARG A 170 -9.23 11.20 -12.65
C ARG A 170 -7.79 11.05 -13.11
N LEU A 171 -7.55 10.55 -14.31
CA LEU A 171 -6.21 10.41 -14.89
C LEU A 171 -5.55 11.76 -15.11
N GLU A 172 -6.28 12.74 -15.64
CA GLU A 172 -5.73 14.07 -15.96
C GLU A 172 -5.11 14.74 -14.72
N ALA A 173 -5.76 14.60 -13.55
CA ALA A 173 -5.26 15.13 -12.28
C ALA A 173 -3.96 14.46 -11.78
N LEU A 174 -3.48 13.39 -12.42
CA LEU A 174 -2.24 12.71 -12.04
C LEU A 174 -0.99 13.39 -12.60
N LYS A 175 -1.13 14.26 -13.59
CA LYS A 175 -0.03 15.08 -14.11
C LYS A 175 0.52 16.01 -13.04
N ASP A 176 -0.33 16.54 -12.18
CA ASP A 176 0.07 17.37 -11.03
C ASP A 176 0.91 16.61 -10.00
N LEU A 177 0.84 15.26 -10.00
CA LEU A 177 1.65 14.39 -9.16
C LEU A 177 2.96 13.94 -9.81
N GLY A 178 3.18 14.35 -11.07
CA GLY A 178 4.39 14.02 -11.81
C GLY A 178 4.22 12.90 -12.86
N ALA A 179 3.00 12.49 -13.21
CA ALA A 179 2.80 11.62 -14.38
C ALA A 179 3.12 12.40 -15.66
N ASP A 180 4.03 11.88 -16.48
CA ASP A 180 4.37 12.49 -17.76
C ASP A 180 3.27 12.24 -18.81
N GLU A 181 2.67 11.05 -18.73
CA GLU A 181 1.59 10.60 -19.60
C GLU A 181 0.50 9.90 -18.81
N THR A 182 -0.73 10.04 -19.29
CA THR A 182 -1.90 9.34 -18.76
C THR A 182 -2.58 8.56 -19.87
N ILE A 183 -2.92 7.29 -19.63
CA ILE A 183 -3.49 6.38 -20.61
C ILE A 183 -4.63 5.55 -20.01
N THR A 184 -5.51 5.06 -20.87
CA THR A 184 -6.45 4.00 -20.51
C THR A 184 -5.79 2.62 -20.65
N PHE A 185 -6.45 1.55 -20.17
CA PHE A 185 -5.92 0.19 -20.31
C PHE A 185 -5.84 -0.28 -21.78
N ASP A 186 -6.63 0.30 -22.68
CA ASP A 186 -6.62 -0.04 -24.10
C ASP A 186 -5.45 0.62 -24.88
N GLU A 187 -4.82 1.62 -24.26
CA GLU A 187 -3.73 2.41 -24.84
C GLU A 187 -2.32 1.96 -24.40
N THR A 188 -2.20 0.79 -23.75
CA THR A 188 -0.93 0.32 -23.16
C THR A 188 0.21 0.14 -24.15
N ARG A 189 -0.07 0.12 -25.48
CA ARG A 189 0.96 0.20 -26.53
C ARG A 189 1.88 1.42 -26.38
N VAL A 190 1.39 2.52 -25.84
CA VAL A 190 2.18 3.74 -25.56
C VAL A 190 3.29 3.45 -24.55
N ALA A 191 3.06 2.50 -23.64
CA ALA A 191 4.00 2.10 -22.61
C ALA A 191 4.91 0.93 -23.03
N ALA A 192 5.01 0.61 -24.34
CA ALA A 192 5.72 -0.56 -24.85
C ALA A 192 7.17 -0.65 -24.33
N ASP A 193 7.89 0.47 -24.28
CA ASP A 193 9.33 0.49 -23.99
C ASP A 193 9.67 0.89 -22.55
N VAL A 194 8.71 0.78 -21.61
CA VAL A 194 9.03 1.00 -20.18
C VAL A 194 9.91 -0.11 -19.63
N ASP A 195 10.67 0.22 -18.58
CA ASP A 195 11.54 -0.72 -17.88
C ASP A 195 10.79 -1.50 -16.79
N VAL A 196 9.84 -0.85 -16.13
CA VAL A 196 9.11 -1.42 -14.99
C VAL A 196 7.62 -1.16 -15.12
N VAL A 197 6.82 -2.18 -14.78
CA VAL A 197 5.37 -2.03 -14.55
C VAL A 197 5.08 -2.26 -13.07
N LEU A 198 4.43 -1.29 -12.43
CA LEU A 198 3.87 -1.42 -11.08
C LEU A 198 2.38 -1.74 -11.22
N ASP A 199 1.99 -2.96 -10.90
CA ASP A 199 0.64 -3.45 -11.12
C ASP A 199 -0.14 -3.58 -9.81
N PHE A 200 -1.07 -2.65 -9.59
CA PHE A 200 -2.01 -2.67 -8.46
C PHE A 200 -3.37 -3.28 -8.81
N VAL A 201 -3.54 -3.71 -10.06
CA VAL A 201 -4.84 -4.12 -10.60
C VAL A 201 -4.96 -5.63 -10.66
N TRP A 202 -4.00 -6.29 -11.33
CA TRP A 202 -4.02 -7.70 -11.65
C TRP A 202 -5.28 -8.13 -12.43
N GLY A 203 -5.57 -9.43 -12.51
CA GLY A 203 -6.77 -9.94 -13.17
C GLY A 203 -6.77 -9.79 -14.70
N GLU A 204 -7.95 -9.81 -15.27
CA GLU A 204 -8.18 -9.65 -16.71
C GLU A 204 -7.58 -8.35 -17.28
N PRO A 205 -7.74 -7.17 -16.64
CA PRO A 205 -7.19 -5.94 -17.20
C PRO A 205 -5.67 -5.95 -17.34
N SER A 206 -4.93 -6.51 -16.38
CA SER A 206 -3.48 -6.62 -16.45
C SER A 206 -3.04 -7.61 -17.54
N ALA A 207 -3.70 -8.76 -17.64
CA ALA A 207 -3.44 -9.74 -18.71
C ALA A 207 -3.73 -9.16 -20.11
N HIS A 208 -4.84 -8.42 -20.26
CA HIS A 208 -5.19 -7.73 -21.49
C HIS A 208 -4.14 -6.69 -21.92
N ALA A 209 -3.61 -5.94 -20.96
CA ALA A 209 -2.59 -4.93 -21.20
C ALA A 209 -1.26 -5.49 -21.71
N MET A 210 -0.92 -6.76 -21.36
CA MET A 210 0.40 -7.33 -21.64
C MET A 210 0.72 -7.46 -23.14
N MET A 211 -0.15 -8.12 -23.91
CA MET A 211 0.18 -8.43 -25.29
C MET A 211 0.31 -7.21 -26.20
N PRO A 212 -0.61 -6.20 -26.17
CA PRO A 212 -0.44 -4.97 -26.93
C PRO A 212 0.89 -4.26 -26.62
N MET A 213 1.28 -4.21 -25.35
CA MET A 213 2.51 -3.60 -24.87
C MET A 213 3.74 -4.37 -25.36
N LEU A 214 3.79 -5.71 -25.15
CA LEU A 214 4.95 -6.54 -25.50
C LEU A 214 5.18 -6.62 -27.01
N THR A 215 4.11 -6.67 -27.81
CA THR A 215 4.23 -6.74 -29.28
C THR A 215 4.66 -5.42 -29.90
N ALA A 216 4.40 -4.31 -29.24
CA ALA A 216 4.77 -2.97 -29.70
C ALA A 216 6.21 -2.55 -29.27
N ARG A 217 6.89 -3.32 -28.42
CA ARG A 217 8.25 -3.00 -27.98
C ARG A 217 9.20 -2.88 -29.18
N ALA A 218 9.96 -1.78 -29.20
CA ALA A 218 11.00 -1.53 -30.21
C ALA A 218 12.16 -2.55 -30.06
N ASP A 219 12.62 -2.78 -28.82
CA ASP A 219 13.58 -3.83 -28.49
C ASP A 219 12.97 -4.86 -27.54
N ARG A 220 12.62 -6.03 -28.06
CA ARG A 220 12.06 -7.14 -27.27
C ARG A 220 13.10 -7.85 -26.40
N GLY A 221 14.40 -7.64 -26.68
CA GLY A 221 15.51 -8.14 -25.87
C GLY A 221 15.81 -7.26 -24.64
N ALA A 222 15.35 -6.01 -24.62
CA ALA A 222 15.47 -5.15 -23.46
C ALA A 222 14.65 -5.68 -22.29
N PRO A 223 15.17 -5.68 -21.04
CA PRO A 223 14.46 -6.18 -19.88
C PRO A 223 13.17 -5.40 -19.63
N LEU A 224 12.12 -6.13 -19.20
CA LEU A 224 10.90 -5.56 -18.66
C LEU A 224 10.54 -6.30 -17.37
N THR A 225 10.51 -5.59 -16.25
CA THR A 225 10.06 -6.16 -14.99
C THR A 225 8.62 -5.76 -14.69
N TRP A 226 7.73 -6.73 -14.65
CA TRP A 226 6.34 -6.57 -14.25
C TRP A 226 6.18 -6.96 -12.79
N ILE A 227 5.91 -5.99 -11.92
CA ILE A 227 5.79 -6.20 -10.48
C ILE A 227 4.31 -6.19 -10.09
N GLN A 228 3.79 -7.36 -9.75
CA GLN A 228 2.45 -7.51 -9.21
C GLN A 228 2.45 -7.08 -7.73
N ILE A 229 1.60 -6.10 -7.38
CA ILE A 229 1.52 -5.52 -6.02
C ILE A 229 0.11 -5.67 -5.44
N GLY A 230 -0.90 -5.40 -6.24
CA GLY A 230 -2.30 -5.47 -5.83
C GLY A 230 -3.15 -6.33 -6.76
N SER A 231 -4.37 -6.66 -6.34
CA SER A 231 -5.28 -7.52 -7.10
C SER A 231 -6.73 -7.04 -7.02
N VAL A 232 -6.93 -5.72 -7.19
CA VAL A 232 -8.27 -5.12 -7.06
C VAL A 232 -9.25 -5.57 -8.14
N ALA A 233 -8.78 -6.07 -9.29
CA ALA A 233 -9.61 -6.62 -10.35
C ALA A 233 -9.79 -8.15 -10.26
N GLY A 234 -9.06 -8.82 -9.38
CA GLY A 234 -9.22 -10.26 -9.15
C GLY A 234 -7.92 -10.94 -8.72
N PRO A 235 -8.01 -12.08 -8.03
CA PRO A 235 -6.84 -12.81 -7.52
C PRO A 235 -6.12 -13.61 -8.62
N LEU A 236 -6.75 -13.87 -9.75
CA LEU A 236 -6.23 -14.64 -10.87
C LEU A 236 -6.17 -13.78 -12.13
N ALA A 237 -5.11 -13.90 -12.91
CA ALA A 237 -4.96 -13.26 -14.20
C ALA A 237 -4.66 -14.32 -15.29
N PRO A 238 -5.38 -14.33 -16.42
CA PRO A 238 -5.14 -15.25 -17.53
C PRO A 238 -3.96 -14.80 -18.39
N VAL A 239 -2.74 -14.83 -17.84
CA VAL A 239 -1.53 -14.41 -18.55
C VAL A 239 -1.29 -15.31 -19.76
N PRO A 240 -1.27 -14.76 -20.99
CA PRO A 240 -1.03 -15.57 -22.19
C PRO A 240 0.37 -16.18 -22.18
N SER A 241 0.51 -17.47 -22.50
CA SER A 241 1.84 -18.10 -22.60
C SER A 241 2.75 -17.39 -23.62
N ALA A 242 2.16 -16.77 -24.64
CA ALA A 242 2.88 -15.97 -25.63
C ALA A 242 3.55 -14.74 -24.99
N ALA A 243 2.97 -14.12 -23.99
CA ALA A 243 3.55 -12.98 -23.28
C ALA A 243 4.92 -13.32 -22.70
N LEU A 244 5.08 -14.51 -22.13
CA LEU A 244 6.33 -14.98 -21.51
C LEU A 244 7.45 -15.26 -22.53
N ARG A 245 7.14 -15.27 -23.84
CA ARG A 245 8.07 -15.58 -24.92
C ARG A 245 8.22 -14.44 -25.93
N ALA A 246 7.29 -13.46 -25.91
CA ALA A 246 7.26 -12.38 -26.89
C ALA A 246 8.35 -11.33 -26.66
N ALA A 247 8.81 -11.17 -25.42
CA ALA A 247 9.83 -10.23 -25.02
C ALA A 247 10.57 -10.76 -23.78
N ARG A 248 11.66 -10.07 -23.39
CA ARG A 248 12.39 -10.38 -22.15
C ARG A 248 11.60 -9.89 -20.92
N LEU A 249 10.46 -10.50 -20.70
CA LEU A 249 9.55 -10.21 -19.59
C LEU A 249 9.90 -11.01 -18.34
N GLN A 250 9.96 -10.36 -17.20
CA GLN A 250 9.99 -10.98 -15.89
C GLN A 250 8.76 -10.54 -15.10
N ILE A 251 7.96 -11.48 -14.59
CA ILE A 251 6.81 -11.22 -13.72
C ILE A 251 7.20 -11.63 -12.30
N ILE A 252 7.13 -10.71 -11.36
CA ILE A 252 7.44 -10.94 -9.94
C ILE A 252 6.37 -10.34 -9.04
N GLY A 253 6.24 -10.87 -7.82
CA GLY A 253 5.38 -10.29 -6.80
C GLY A 253 6.12 -9.32 -5.88
N SER A 254 5.42 -8.33 -5.33
CA SER A 254 5.89 -7.47 -4.25
C SER A 254 4.80 -7.32 -3.20
N GLY A 255 5.06 -7.81 -2.00
CA GLY A 255 4.13 -7.80 -0.87
C GLY A 255 4.82 -8.27 0.41
N ILE A 256 4.06 -8.38 1.49
CA ILE A 256 4.53 -8.94 2.77
C ILE A 256 5.00 -10.38 2.51
N GLY A 257 6.26 -10.66 2.84
CA GLY A 257 6.89 -11.97 2.60
C GLY A 257 7.72 -12.07 1.32
N SER A 258 7.60 -11.13 0.38
CA SER A 258 8.45 -11.09 -0.82
C SER A 258 9.80 -10.42 -0.59
N VAL A 259 9.97 -9.74 0.54
CA VAL A 259 11.20 -9.08 1.01
C VAL A 259 11.41 -9.45 2.47
N PRO A 260 12.63 -9.72 2.94
CA PRO A 260 12.90 -9.95 4.35
C PRO A 260 12.35 -8.81 5.23
N ALA A 261 11.75 -9.14 6.37
CA ALA A 261 11.12 -8.15 7.25
C ALA A 261 12.09 -7.02 7.64
N ARG A 262 13.36 -7.35 7.93
CA ARG A 262 14.38 -6.36 8.27
C ARG A 262 14.62 -5.35 7.13
N ASP A 263 14.60 -5.82 5.88
CA ASP A 263 14.85 -4.97 4.71
C ASP A 263 13.63 -4.08 4.42
N PHE A 264 12.42 -4.59 4.69
CA PHE A 264 11.19 -3.82 4.65
C PHE A 264 11.19 -2.69 5.70
N ILE A 265 11.51 -3.02 6.96
CA ILE A 265 11.56 -2.04 8.05
C ILE A 265 12.64 -0.97 7.80
N ALA A 266 13.78 -1.35 7.21
CA ALA A 266 14.86 -0.43 6.88
C ALA A 266 14.46 0.67 5.88
N GLU A 267 13.41 0.47 5.08
CA GLU A 267 12.91 1.47 4.12
C GLU A 267 11.94 2.50 4.77
N LEU A 268 11.35 2.17 5.91
CA LEU A 268 10.32 3.01 6.54
C LEU A 268 10.81 4.41 6.95
N PRO A 269 12.03 4.59 7.52
CA PRO A 269 12.47 5.93 7.96
C PRO A 269 12.59 6.94 6.81
N GLU A 270 13.12 6.52 5.66
CA GLU A 270 13.27 7.41 4.51
C GLU A 270 11.90 7.78 3.91
N LEU A 271 10.99 6.81 3.82
CA LEU A 271 9.62 7.06 3.38
C LEU A 271 8.90 8.02 4.35
N ALA A 272 8.99 7.77 5.66
CA ALA A 272 8.36 8.61 6.68
C ALA A 272 8.89 10.06 6.59
N THR A 273 10.19 10.23 6.41
CA THR A 273 10.82 11.55 6.21
C THR A 273 10.29 12.23 4.95
N ALA A 274 10.18 11.50 3.84
CA ALA A 274 9.65 12.06 2.58
C ALA A 274 8.19 12.52 2.72
N VAL A 275 7.36 11.76 3.45
CA VAL A 275 5.97 12.14 3.75
C VAL A 275 5.91 13.35 4.68
N ALA A 276 6.72 13.36 5.75
CA ALA A 276 6.77 14.46 6.72
C ALA A 276 7.19 15.78 6.05
N GLN A 277 8.13 15.74 5.13
CA GLN A 277 8.61 16.91 4.37
C GLN A 277 7.65 17.35 3.25
N GLY A 278 6.53 16.65 3.03
CA GLY A 278 5.59 16.96 1.97
C GLY A 278 6.05 16.57 0.56
N ALA A 279 7.16 15.82 0.44
CA ALA A 279 7.65 15.33 -0.85
C ALA A 279 6.75 14.24 -1.46
N ILE A 280 5.90 13.63 -0.63
CA ILE A 280 4.84 12.70 -1.05
C ILE A 280 3.53 13.22 -0.49
N ASP A 281 2.61 13.57 -1.39
CA ASP A 281 1.28 14.02 -1.03
C ASP A 281 0.29 12.85 -0.90
N VAL A 282 -0.55 12.90 0.14
CA VAL A 282 -1.62 11.96 0.39
C VAL A 282 -2.89 12.70 0.79
N ARG A 283 -4.00 12.34 0.17
CA ARG A 283 -5.32 12.82 0.59
C ARG A 283 -5.80 11.97 1.76
N ALA A 284 -5.83 12.56 2.95
CA ALA A 284 -6.21 11.89 4.19
C ALA A 284 -7.40 12.58 4.85
N ARG A 285 -8.26 11.79 5.47
CA ARG A 285 -9.36 12.27 6.30
C ARG A 285 -9.38 11.53 7.62
N ALA A 286 -9.21 12.27 8.72
CA ALA A 286 -9.37 11.74 10.07
C ALA A 286 -10.86 11.44 10.36
N VAL A 287 -11.11 10.30 10.98
CA VAL A 287 -12.43 9.85 11.40
C VAL A 287 -12.30 9.32 12.82
N PRO A 288 -13.15 9.76 13.78
CA PRO A 288 -13.16 9.18 15.10
C PRO A 288 -13.38 7.66 15.03
N LEU A 289 -12.60 6.90 15.81
CA LEU A 289 -12.70 5.42 15.83
C LEU A 289 -14.13 4.96 16.22
N ALA A 290 -14.80 5.72 17.05
CA ALA A 290 -16.20 5.48 17.44
C ALA A 290 -17.19 5.43 16.24
N ARG A 291 -16.80 6.00 15.08
CA ARG A 291 -17.61 6.00 13.85
C ARG A 291 -17.20 4.92 12.86
N ILE A 292 -16.46 3.91 13.30
CA ILE A 292 -15.88 2.90 12.39
C ILE A 292 -16.95 2.13 11.63
N SER A 293 -18.04 1.75 12.25
CA SER A 293 -19.12 0.98 11.60
C SER A 293 -19.70 1.72 10.39
N GLU A 294 -19.89 3.04 10.50
CA GLU A 294 -20.40 3.89 9.42
C GLU A 294 -19.35 4.07 8.32
N ALA A 295 -18.11 4.32 8.74
CA ALA A 295 -17.00 4.63 7.84
C ALA A 295 -16.45 3.40 7.12
N TRP A 296 -16.69 2.18 7.63
CA TRP A 296 -16.11 0.94 7.13
C TRP A 296 -16.40 0.68 5.65
N THR A 297 -17.64 0.92 5.23
CA THR A 297 -18.09 0.71 3.85
C THR A 297 -18.08 1.97 3.00
N HIS A 298 -17.75 3.13 3.60
CA HIS A 298 -17.79 4.41 2.91
C HIS A 298 -16.76 4.45 1.77
N LYS A 299 -17.25 4.81 0.57
CA LYS A 299 -16.39 5.02 -0.62
C LYS A 299 -15.99 6.48 -0.71
N THR A 300 -14.70 6.74 -0.73
CA THR A 300 -14.12 8.07 -0.83
C THR A 300 -12.78 8.02 -1.56
N ASP A 301 -12.38 9.13 -2.16
CA ASP A 301 -11.07 9.30 -2.79
C ASP A 301 -9.97 9.64 -1.78
N GLU A 302 -10.35 9.95 -0.54
CA GLU A 302 -9.44 10.20 0.57
C GLU A 302 -9.11 8.90 1.30
N ARG A 303 -7.93 8.82 1.86
CA ARG A 303 -7.57 7.75 2.78
C ARG A 303 -8.21 8.03 4.15
N LEU A 304 -9.12 7.17 4.57
CA LEU A 304 -9.66 7.24 5.92
C LEU A 304 -8.59 6.81 6.94
N VAL A 305 -8.46 7.59 7.99
CA VAL A 305 -7.56 7.33 9.11
C VAL A 305 -8.37 7.42 10.39
N PHE A 306 -8.43 6.32 11.13
CA PHE A 306 -9.13 6.29 12.41
C PHE A 306 -8.24 6.87 13.50
N VAL A 307 -8.87 7.73 14.32
CA VAL A 307 -8.26 8.39 15.47
C VAL A 307 -9.09 7.99 16.68
N PRO A 308 -8.50 7.41 17.73
CA PRO A 308 -9.17 7.07 18.99
C PRO A 308 -9.84 8.25 19.68
#